data_7cad26c86396b77716cb0c2dd4e29c47
#
_entry.id   7cad26c86396b77716cb0c2dd4e29c47
#
_cell.length_a   1.000
_cell.length_b   1.000
_cell.length_c   1.000
_cell.angle_alpha   90.00
_cell.angle_beta   90.00
_cell.angle_gamma   90.00
#
_symmetry.space_group_name_H-M   'P 1'
#
loop_
_entity.id
_entity.type
_entity.pdbx_description
1 polymer ?
#
loop_
_entity_poly.entity_id
_entity_poly.type
_entity_poly.pdbx_seq_one_letter_code
_entity_poly.pdbx_strand_id
1 'polypeptide(L)'
;MASGPADGAEPTVIVDDLHVVYRVYGAGGDKGTAATALMRVIKRQRRPSVREVHAIRGISFVINHGDAVGIIGRNGSGKSTLLQAIAGLLPPEQGCVYSSGQAALLGVNAALLDDLTGERNVVLGCLAMGMTPQETKDRYQSIVDFSGVGNFIDYPMRTYSTGMAQRLRFSIASAKHHEILMIDEALATGDANFRAKSHGRIVQLRAEAGTVFLVSHSLTEIEASCNRVIWLEKGKIVRQGYDVPAIVDAYLEATGGEPRQRDKPERNDHGADG
;
A
#
# COMPACT_ATOMS: atom_id res chain seq x y z
N MET A 1 -25.38 -13.09 -0.87
CA MET A 1 -25.14 -13.32 -2.30
C MET A 1 -23.93 -12.49 -2.67
N ALA A 2 -22.80 -13.15 -2.96
CA ALA A 2 -21.60 -12.45 -3.42
C ALA A 2 -21.88 -11.90 -4.82
N SER A 3 -21.90 -10.58 -4.98
CA SER A 3 -21.96 -9.95 -6.30
C SER A 3 -20.64 -10.25 -7.02
N GLY A 4 -20.73 -11.09 -8.06
CA GLY A 4 -19.62 -11.27 -9.01
C GLY A 4 -19.31 -9.96 -9.76
N PRO A 5 -18.26 -9.94 -10.60
CA PRO A 5 -17.92 -8.76 -11.38
C PRO A 5 -19.15 -8.32 -12.18
N ALA A 6 -19.42 -7.02 -12.19
CA ALA A 6 -20.45 -6.48 -13.08
C ALA A 6 -20.04 -6.81 -14.53
N ASP A 7 -20.93 -7.46 -15.27
CA ASP A 7 -20.70 -7.76 -16.69
C ASP A 7 -20.43 -6.46 -17.45
N GLY A 8 -19.21 -6.29 -18.01
CA GLY A 8 -18.78 -5.08 -18.71
C GLY A 8 -17.96 -4.08 -17.89
N ALA A 9 -17.50 -4.41 -16.67
CA ALA A 9 -16.64 -3.51 -15.89
C ALA A 9 -15.27 -3.33 -16.56
N GLU A 10 -14.84 -2.07 -16.74
CA GLU A 10 -13.55 -1.73 -17.34
C GLU A 10 -12.39 -2.10 -16.41
N PRO A 11 -11.36 -2.82 -16.90
CA PRO A 11 -10.17 -3.12 -16.10
C PRO A 11 -9.41 -1.83 -15.73
N THR A 12 -9.12 -1.66 -14.45
CA THR A 12 -8.28 -0.56 -13.94
C THR A 12 -6.86 -0.98 -13.65
N VAL A 13 -6.66 -2.23 -13.22
CA VAL A 13 -5.31 -2.80 -13.00
C VAL A 13 -5.27 -4.22 -13.55
N ILE A 14 -4.28 -4.49 -14.39
CA ILE A 14 -3.98 -5.84 -14.89
C ILE A 14 -2.56 -6.18 -14.44
N VAL A 15 -2.41 -7.25 -13.70
CA VAL A 15 -1.13 -7.83 -13.32
C VAL A 15 -0.98 -9.15 -14.06
N ASP A 16 0.10 -9.28 -14.83
CA ASP A 16 0.36 -10.45 -15.66
C ASP A 16 1.74 -11.03 -15.35
N ASP A 17 1.76 -12.27 -14.84
CA ASP A 17 2.94 -13.05 -14.46
C ASP A 17 4.01 -12.25 -13.69
N LEU A 18 3.56 -11.47 -12.70
CA LEU A 18 4.42 -10.56 -11.96
C LEU A 18 5.40 -11.30 -11.06
N HIS A 19 6.70 -11.05 -11.27
CA HIS A 19 7.79 -11.50 -10.40
C HIS A 19 8.57 -10.30 -9.86
N VAL A 20 8.85 -10.31 -8.55
CA VAL A 20 9.67 -9.29 -7.91
C VAL A 20 10.75 -9.97 -7.06
N VAL A 21 12.00 -9.60 -7.33
CA VAL A 21 13.18 -10.17 -6.67
C VAL A 21 14.02 -9.06 -6.05
N TYR A 22 14.27 -9.16 -4.76
CA TYR A 22 15.25 -8.30 -4.08
C TYR A 22 16.62 -8.97 -4.09
N ARG A 23 17.64 -8.25 -4.56
CA ARG A 23 19.03 -8.67 -4.50
C ARG A 23 19.71 -8.04 -3.29
N VAL A 24 19.90 -8.83 -2.24
CA VAL A 24 20.62 -8.42 -1.04
C VAL A 24 22.08 -8.78 -1.21
N TYR A 25 22.91 -7.77 -1.40
CA TYR A 25 24.35 -7.94 -1.39
C TYR A 25 24.77 -8.21 0.06
N GLY A 26 25.33 -9.39 0.31
CA GLY A 26 25.66 -9.81 1.65
C GLY A 26 26.47 -8.75 2.37
N ALA A 27 25.95 -8.25 3.47
CA ALA A 27 26.68 -7.50 4.47
C ALA A 27 27.64 -8.45 5.20
N GLY A 28 28.61 -8.97 4.47
CA GLY A 28 29.83 -9.49 5.06
C GLY A 28 30.52 -8.32 5.69
N GLY A 29 30.25 -8.11 6.99
CA GLY A 29 30.74 -6.97 7.76
C GLY A 29 32.21 -6.73 7.49
N ASP A 30 32.47 -5.64 6.92
CA ASP A 30 33.60 -4.76 7.25
C ASP A 30 33.43 -3.48 6.45
N LYS A 31 33.44 -2.34 7.14
CA LYS A 31 33.59 -1.03 6.47
C LYS A 31 34.99 -1.05 5.85
N GLY A 32 35.07 -1.63 4.63
CA GLY A 32 36.33 -1.89 3.96
C GLY A 32 37.05 -0.62 3.60
N THR A 33 38.10 -0.34 4.31
CA THR A 33 39.18 0.53 3.84
C THR A 33 39.78 -0.06 2.54
N ALA A 34 40.31 0.79 1.66
CA ALA A 34 40.95 0.34 0.41
C ALA A 34 41.97 -0.82 0.62
N ALA A 35 42.59 -0.90 1.80
CA ALA A 35 43.48 -1.98 2.21
C ALA A 35 42.81 -3.35 2.35
N THR A 36 41.54 -3.39 2.86
CA THR A 36 40.79 -4.66 2.96
C THR A 36 40.28 -5.15 1.61
N ALA A 37 39.99 -4.25 0.68
CA ALA A 37 39.65 -4.60 -0.69
C ALA A 37 40.87 -5.24 -1.42
N LEU A 38 42.06 -4.70 -1.23
CA LEU A 38 43.29 -5.24 -1.81
C LEU A 38 43.64 -6.62 -1.24
N MET A 39 43.49 -6.82 0.07
CA MET A 39 43.70 -8.10 0.73
C MET A 39 42.74 -9.20 0.24
N ARG A 40 41.49 -8.84 -0.11
CA ARG A 40 40.51 -9.79 -0.69
C ARG A 40 40.90 -10.26 -2.08
N VAL A 41 41.46 -9.37 -2.91
CA VAL A 41 41.99 -9.73 -4.25
C VAL A 41 43.15 -10.68 -4.12
N ILE A 42 44.09 -10.42 -3.20
CA ILE A 42 45.29 -11.27 -2.98
C ILE A 42 44.90 -12.64 -2.41
N LYS A 43 43.89 -12.72 -1.53
CA LYS A 43 43.42 -13.97 -0.91
C LYS A 43 42.44 -14.78 -1.76
N ARG A 44 42.15 -14.38 -3.01
CA ARG A 44 41.16 -15.06 -3.88
C ARG A 44 39.82 -15.35 -3.15
N GLN A 45 39.39 -14.51 -2.21
CA GLN A 45 38.14 -14.71 -1.52
C GLN A 45 37.00 -14.52 -2.50
N ARG A 46 36.03 -15.45 -2.45
CA ARG A 46 34.82 -15.45 -3.29
C ARG A 46 34.10 -14.11 -3.16
N ARG A 47 33.58 -13.59 -4.29
CA ARG A 47 32.70 -12.42 -4.33
C ARG A 47 31.57 -12.59 -3.30
N PRO A 48 31.16 -11.52 -2.61
CA PRO A 48 30.04 -11.62 -1.67
C PRO A 48 28.87 -12.26 -2.40
N SER A 49 28.29 -13.30 -1.81
CA SER A 49 27.15 -14.00 -2.41
C SER A 49 25.97 -13.03 -2.42
N VAL A 50 25.44 -12.75 -3.61
CA VAL A 50 24.17 -12.06 -3.76
C VAL A 50 23.09 -13.03 -3.32
N ARG A 51 22.33 -12.68 -2.29
CA ARG A 51 21.16 -13.45 -1.87
C ARG A 51 19.93 -12.87 -2.56
N GLU A 52 19.27 -13.67 -3.35
CA GLU A 52 18.01 -13.31 -3.98
C GLU A 52 16.84 -13.67 -3.06
N VAL A 53 15.95 -12.74 -2.87
CA VAL A 53 14.69 -12.91 -2.13
C VAL A 53 13.55 -12.68 -3.10
N HIS A 54 12.89 -13.75 -3.51
CA HIS A 54 11.72 -13.70 -4.37
C HIS A 54 10.51 -13.26 -3.54
N ALA A 55 10.18 -11.98 -3.60
CA ALA A 55 9.07 -11.39 -2.84
C ALA A 55 7.72 -11.65 -3.50
N ILE A 56 7.65 -11.64 -4.83
CA ILE A 56 6.49 -12.02 -5.64
C ILE A 56 6.95 -13.07 -6.66
N ARG A 57 6.10 -14.09 -6.92
CA ARG A 57 6.49 -15.30 -7.62
C ARG A 57 5.44 -15.72 -8.67
N GLY A 58 5.29 -14.94 -9.74
CA GLY A 58 4.38 -15.22 -10.83
C GLY A 58 2.92 -15.13 -10.40
N ILE A 59 2.42 -13.92 -10.21
CA ILE A 59 1.02 -13.70 -9.87
C ILE A 59 0.31 -12.97 -11.01
N SER A 60 -0.94 -13.36 -11.27
CA SER A 60 -1.76 -12.73 -12.29
C SER A 60 -3.17 -12.49 -11.75
N PHE A 61 -3.71 -11.30 -12.02
CA PHE A 61 -5.09 -10.94 -11.72
C PHE A 61 -5.51 -9.67 -12.46
N VAL A 62 -6.81 -9.47 -12.57
CA VAL A 62 -7.41 -8.26 -13.15
C VAL A 62 -8.29 -7.62 -12.09
N ILE A 63 -8.20 -6.31 -11.91
CA ILE A 63 -9.05 -5.50 -11.03
C ILE A 63 -9.83 -4.53 -11.90
N ASN A 64 -11.11 -4.39 -11.60
CA ASN A 64 -12.01 -3.54 -12.36
C ASN A 64 -12.36 -2.26 -11.62
N HIS A 65 -12.88 -1.29 -12.35
CA HIS A 65 -13.44 -0.09 -11.76
C HIS A 65 -14.55 -0.43 -10.76
N GLY A 66 -14.53 0.20 -9.60
CA GLY A 66 -15.45 -0.08 -8.50
C GLY A 66 -14.97 -1.17 -7.53
N ASP A 67 -13.85 -1.87 -7.83
CA ASP A 67 -13.29 -2.85 -6.90
C ASP A 67 -12.61 -2.16 -5.70
N ALA A 68 -13.02 -2.58 -4.50
CA ALA A 68 -12.30 -2.33 -3.26
C ALA A 68 -11.62 -3.64 -2.82
N VAL A 69 -10.32 -3.72 -3.04
CA VAL A 69 -9.54 -4.97 -2.94
C VAL A 69 -8.79 -5.03 -1.62
N GLY A 70 -9.16 -5.95 -0.75
CA GLY A 70 -8.39 -6.27 0.45
C GLY A 70 -7.21 -7.19 0.13
N ILE A 71 -6.01 -6.84 0.56
CA ILE A 71 -4.84 -7.72 0.44
C ILE A 71 -4.50 -8.25 1.83
N ILE A 72 -4.69 -9.56 2.03
CA ILE A 72 -4.42 -10.25 3.29
C ILE A 72 -3.25 -11.21 3.16
N GLY A 73 -2.64 -11.56 4.30
CA GLY A 73 -1.51 -12.48 4.37
C GLY A 73 -0.58 -12.15 5.53
N ARG A 74 0.27 -13.11 5.91
CA ARG A 74 1.24 -12.96 7.02
C ARG A 74 2.29 -11.88 6.72
N ASN A 75 3.02 -11.45 7.75
CA ASN A 75 4.17 -10.56 7.55
C ASN A 75 5.21 -11.25 6.65
N GLY A 76 5.73 -10.48 5.66
CA GLY A 76 6.65 -11.03 4.66
C GLY A 76 5.98 -11.83 3.53
N SER A 77 4.65 -11.85 3.41
CA SER A 77 3.95 -12.53 2.31
C SER A 77 4.07 -11.81 0.95
N GLY A 78 4.49 -10.53 0.93
CA GLY A 78 4.68 -9.75 -0.29
C GLY A 78 3.67 -8.62 -0.50
N LYS A 79 2.77 -8.33 0.46
CA LYS A 79 1.70 -7.32 0.34
C LYS A 79 2.22 -5.93 -0.07
N SER A 80 3.12 -5.35 0.73
CA SER A 80 3.68 -4.02 0.44
C SER A 80 4.52 -4.02 -0.84
N THR A 81 5.20 -5.14 -1.16
CA THR A 81 5.92 -5.30 -2.43
C THR A 81 4.99 -5.28 -3.62
N LEU A 82 3.83 -5.95 -3.51
CA LEU A 82 2.80 -5.94 -4.55
C LEU A 82 2.25 -4.53 -4.77
N LEU A 83 1.89 -3.82 -3.69
CA LEU A 83 1.42 -2.44 -3.80
C LEU A 83 2.45 -1.52 -4.46
N GLN A 84 3.74 -1.64 -4.09
CA GLN A 84 4.82 -0.86 -4.69
C GLN A 84 5.01 -1.18 -6.18
N ALA A 85 4.86 -2.45 -6.58
CA ALA A 85 4.95 -2.84 -7.98
C ALA A 85 3.77 -2.27 -8.79
N ILE A 86 2.53 -2.34 -8.26
CA ILE A 86 1.34 -1.74 -8.90
C ILE A 86 1.48 -0.21 -8.98
N ALA A 87 2.05 0.43 -7.98
CA ALA A 87 2.31 1.88 -7.97
C ALA A 87 3.44 2.30 -8.93
N GLY A 88 4.11 1.37 -9.60
CA GLY A 88 5.26 1.67 -10.46
C GLY A 88 6.52 2.10 -9.72
N LEU A 89 6.56 1.94 -8.39
CA LEU A 89 7.70 2.30 -7.54
C LEU A 89 8.78 1.23 -7.53
N LEU A 90 8.44 0.01 -7.92
CA LEU A 90 9.33 -1.13 -7.92
C LEU A 90 9.21 -1.86 -9.27
N PRO A 91 10.27 -1.85 -10.08
CA PRO A 91 10.23 -2.53 -11.37
C PRO A 91 10.14 -4.04 -11.18
N PRO A 92 9.29 -4.74 -11.98
CA PRO A 92 9.25 -6.19 -11.97
C PRO A 92 10.55 -6.79 -12.55
N GLU A 93 10.93 -7.96 -12.06
CA GLU A 93 11.99 -8.78 -12.66
C GLU A 93 11.46 -9.49 -13.93
N GLN A 94 10.18 -9.89 -13.88
CA GLN A 94 9.45 -10.51 -14.99
C GLN A 94 7.97 -10.20 -14.88
N GLY A 95 7.26 -10.24 -16.00
CA GLY A 95 5.86 -9.90 -16.10
C GLY A 95 5.61 -8.40 -16.23
N CYS A 96 4.34 -8.01 -16.21
CA CYS A 96 3.92 -6.63 -16.43
C CYS A 96 2.79 -6.22 -15.49
N VAL A 97 2.69 -4.92 -15.22
CA VAL A 97 1.56 -4.27 -14.57
C VAL A 97 1.05 -3.17 -15.48
N TYR A 98 -0.23 -3.23 -15.81
CA TYR A 98 -0.94 -2.21 -16.57
C TYR A 98 -1.96 -1.54 -15.67
N SER A 99 -2.06 -0.21 -15.73
CA SER A 99 -3.05 0.57 -14.99
C SER A 99 -3.71 1.59 -15.90
N SER A 100 -5.02 1.81 -15.74
CA SER A 100 -5.78 2.81 -16.50
C SER A 100 -5.40 4.23 -16.16
N GLY A 101 -4.87 4.44 -14.94
CA GLY A 101 -4.47 5.74 -14.42
C GLY A 101 -3.31 5.67 -13.44
N GLN A 102 -2.93 6.82 -12.91
CA GLN A 102 -1.85 6.89 -11.93
C GLN A 102 -2.30 6.31 -10.58
N ALA A 103 -1.64 5.26 -10.16
CA ALA A 103 -1.86 4.66 -8.87
C ALA A 103 -1.13 5.45 -7.77
N ALA A 104 -1.83 5.77 -6.69
CA ALA A 104 -1.28 6.47 -5.54
C ALA A 104 -1.19 5.55 -4.32
N LEU A 105 0.02 5.34 -3.84
CA LEU A 105 0.26 4.68 -2.56
C LEU A 105 0.36 5.73 -1.47
N LEU A 106 -0.68 5.86 -0.65
CA LEU A 106 -0.69 6.83 0.45
C LEU A 106 0.50 6.58 1.38
N GLY A 107 1.22 7.64 1.69
CA GLY A 107 2.34 7.62 2.65
C GLY A 107 3.72 7.28 2.09
N VAL A 108 3.84 6.75 0.88
CA VAL A 108 5.15 6.37 0.30
C VAL A 108 5.57 7.28 -0.86
N ASN A 109 4.62 7.84 -1.60
CA ASN A 109 4.87 8.49 -2.90
C ASN A 109 5.37 9.93 -2.84
N ALA A 110 5.41 10.57 -1.68
CA ALA A 110 6.04 11.88 -1.62
C ALA A 110 7.56 11.67 -1.51
N ALA A 111 8.26 11.74 -2.63
CA ALA A 111 9.72 11.82 -2.68
C ALA A 111 10.16 13.15 -2.05
N LEU A 112 10.02 13.27 -0.73
CA LEU A 112 10.38 14.45 0.01
C LEU A 112 11.88 14.43 0.27
N LEU A 113 12.50 15.58 0.09
CA LEU A 113 13.94 15.80 0.26
C LEU A 113 14.17 16.45 1.62
N ASP A 114 14.92 15.79 2.48
CA ASP A 114 15.15 16.24 3.86
C ASP A 114 15.90 17.59 3.93
N ASP A 115 16.67 17.93 2.92
CA ASP A 115 17.41 19.21 2.83
C ASP A 115 16.56 20.39 2.33
N LEU A 116 15.37 20.13 1.78
CA LEU A 116 14.44 21.16 1.38
C LEU A 116 13.49 21.53 2.52
N THR A 117 12.99 22.78 2.48
CA THR A 117 11.93 23.24 3.39
C THR A 117 10.63 22.45 3.18
N GLY A 118 9.76 22.43 4.17
CA GLY A 118 8.44 21.86 4.02
C GLY A 118 7.65 22.48 2.87
N GLU A 119 7.71 23.81 2.69
CA GLU A 119 7.13 24.53 1.57
C GLU A 119 7.55 23.96 0.21
N ARG A 120 8.87 23.85 0.00
CA ARG A 120 9.40 23.29 -1.26
C ARG A 120 9.01 21.83 -1.45
N ASN A 121 8.96 21.07 -0.37
CA ASN A 121 8.53 19.69 -0.41
C ASN A 121 7.04 19.56 -0.75
N VAL A 122 6.16 20.45 -0.27
CA VAL A 122 4.74 20.47 -0.69
C VAL A 122 4.64 20.69 -2.19
N VAL A 123 5.35 21.71 -2.73
CA VAL A 123 5.33 22.00 -4.17
C VAL A 123 5.86 20.79 -4.96
N LEU A 124 7.04 20.29 -4.60
CA LEU A 124 7.67 19.15 -5.27
C LEU A 124 6.79 17.89 -5.24
N GLY A 125 6.22 17.57 -4.07
CA GLY A 125 5.36 16.40 -3.91
C GLY A 125 4.06 16.50 -4.71
N CYS A 126 3.41 17.66 -4.73
CA CYS A 126 2.21 17.89 -5.54
C CYS A 126 2.51 17.76 -7.05
N LEU A 127 3.60 18.37 -7.54
CA LEU A 127 4.01 18.25 -8.94
C LEU A 127 4.38 16.81 -9.30
N ALA A 128 5.09 16.09 -8.42
CA ALA A 128 5.42 14.68 -8.62
C ALA A 128 4.19 13.77 -8.70
N MET A 129 3.09 14.15 -8.04
CA MET A 129 1.80 13.48 -8.18
C MET A 129 0.99 13.93 -9.41
N GLY A 130 1.58 14.74 -10.30
CA GLY A 130 0.97 15.20 -11.53
C GLY A 130 -0.10 16.29 -11.32
N MET A 131 0.01 17.08 -10.24
CA MET A 131 -0.76 18.32 -10.10
C MET A 131 -0.11 19.43 -10.95
N THR A 132 -0.92 20.30 -11.51
CA THR A 132 -0.43 21.51 -12.17
C THR A 132 0.12 22.51 -11.16
N PRO A 133 0.98 23.46 -11.57
CA PRO A 133 1.43 24.54 -10.68
C PRO A 133 0.27 25.35 -10.07
N GLN A 134 -0.81 25.57 -10.85
CA GLN A 134 -1.98 26.28 -10.36
C GLN A 134 -2.74 25.49 -9.30
N GLU A 135 -3.04 24.21 -9.55
CA GLU A 135 -3.67 23.33 -8.56
C GLU A 135 -2.84 23.23 -7.27
N THR A 136 -1.51 23.14 -7.41
CA THR A 136 -0.57 23.12 -6.28
C THR A 136 -0.70 24.39 -5.44
N LYS A 137 -0.74 25.56 -6.09
CA LYS A 137 -0.90 26.84 -5.43
C LYS A 137 -2.25 26.93 -4.70
N ASP A 138 -3.32 26.51 -5.36
CA ASP A 138 -4.69 26.59 -4.80
C ASP A 138 -4.85 25.66 -3.59
N ARG A 139 -4.15 24.52 -3.57
CA ARG A 139 -4.23 23.54 -2.48
C ARG A 139 -3.16 23.70 -1.40
N TYR A 140 -2.16 24.53 -1.63
CA TYR A 140 -1.00 24.66 -0.74
C TYR A 140 -1.40 24.92 0.72
N GLN A 141 -2.22 25.94 0.96
CA GLN A 141 -2.60 26.31 2.33
C GLN A 141 -3.37 25.18 3.03
N SER A 142 -4.29 24.52 2.32
CA SER A 142 -5.05 23.40 2.88
C SER A 142 -4.18 22.21 3.25
N ILE A 143 -3.10 21.94 2.48
CA ILE A 143 -2.12 20.88 2.78
C ILE A 143 -1.35 21.23 4.05
N VAL A 144 -0.89 22.48 4.17
CA VAL A 144 -0.14 22.95 5.34
C VAL A 144 -1.02 22.86 6.60
N ASP A 145 -2.24 23.37 6.53
CA ASP A 145 -3.19 23.37 7.64
C ASP A 145 -3.56 21.94 8.08
N PHE A 146 -3.79 21.06 7.11
CA PHE A 146 -4.10 19.66 7.39
C PHE A 146 -2.94 18.96 8.10
N SER A 147 -1.70 19.21 7.67
CA SER A 147 -0.51 18.59 8.24
C SER A 147 -0.24 19.02 9.69
N GLY A 148 -0.70 20.22 10.07
CA GLY A 148 -0.47 20.79 11.39
C GLY A 148 1.01 21.01 11.71
N VAL A 149 1.87 21.21 10.72
CA VAL A 149 3.30 21.53 10.94
C VAL A 149 3.52 23.00 11.31
N GLY A 150 2.54 23.86 11.03
CA GLY A 150 2.56 25.29 11.40
C GLY A 150 3.79 26.01 10.84
N ASN A 151 4.44 26.82 11.67
CA ASN A 151 5.60 27.62 11.28
C ASN A 151 6.85 26.78 10.91
N PHE A 152 6.83 25.46 11.16
CA PHE A 152 7.92 24.61 10.70
C PHE A 152 7.97 24.44 9.18
N ILE A 153 6.93 24.87 8.48
CA ILE A 153 6.86 24.74 7.01
C ILE A 153 8.04 25.41 6.31
N ASP A 154 8.60 26.48 6.88
CA ASP A 154 9.72 27.24 6.33
C ASP A 154 11.09 26.62 6.65
N TYR A 155 11.15 25.59 7.49
CA TYR A 155 12.38 24.93 7.88
C TYR A 155 12.66 23.66 7.06
N PRO A 156 13.94 23.26 6.90
CA PRO A 156 14.30 22.00 6.26
C PRO A 156 13.69 20.80 6.95
N MET A 157 13.18 19.82 6.18
CA MET A 157 12.50 18.66 6.74
C MET A 157 13.35 17.78 7.64
N ARG A 158 14.69 17.83 7.51
CA ARG A 158 15.63 17.17 8.45
C ARG A 158 15.46 17.64 9.90
N THR A 159 14.85 18.82 10.13
CA THR A 159 14.57 19.36 11.47
C THR A 159 13.24 18.87 12.04
N TYR A 160 12.42 18.17 11.24
CA TYR A 160 11.13 17.69 11.65
C TYR A 160 11.25 16.46 12.53
N SER A 161 10.32 16.31 13.48
CA SER A 161 10.12 15.00 14.10
C SER A 161 9.58 13.99 13.06
N THR A 162 9.78 12.71 13.32
CA THR A 162 9.24 11.64 12.45
C THR A 162 7.74 11.81 12.22
N GLY A 163 6.98 12.18 13.28
CA GLY A 163 5.54 12.41 13.18
C GLY A 163 5.19 13.61 12.30
N MET A 164 5.93 14.73 12.40
CA MET A 164 5.72 15.89 11.53
C MET A 164 5.98 15.56 10.05
N ALA A 165 7.09 14.89 9.77
CA ALA A 165 7.42 14.47 8.42
C ALA A 165 6.34 13.55 7.83
N GLN A 166 5.84 12.59 8.60
CA GLN A 166 4.77 11.69 8.18
C GLN A 166 3.45 12.41 7.94
N ARG A 167 3.06 13.35 8.82
CA ARG A 167 1.86 14.17 8.65
C ARG A 167 1.93 14.99 7.37
N LEU A 168 3.07 15.62 7.08
CA LEU A 168 3.23 16.40 5.84
C LEU A 168 3.16 15.49 4.60
N ARG A 169 3.84 14.33 4.61
CA ARG A 169 3.77 13.33 3.52
C ARG A 169 2.33 12.90 3.25
N PHE A 170 1.59 12.54 4.29
CA PHE A 170 0.19 12.15 4.17
C PHE A 170 -0.67 13.29 3.61
N SER A 171 -0.49 14.53 4.10
CA SER A 171 -1.25 15.70 3.65
C SER A 171 -1.05 15.95 2.17
N ILE A 172 0.20 15.86 1.69
CA ILE A 172 0.52 15.99 0.26
C ILE A 172 -0.16 14.86 -0.53
N ALA A 173 0.06 13.60 -0.13
CA ALA A 173 -0.48 12.44 -0.84
C ALA A 173 -2.00 12.43 -0.90
N SER A 174 -2.68 12.96 0.12
CA SER A 174 -4.13 13.04 0.18
C SER A 174 -4.75 14.28 -0.48
N ALA A 175 -3.93 15.19 -1.05
CA ALA A 175 -4.40 16.43 -1.63
C ALA A 175 -5.03 16.29 -3.01
N LYS A 176 -4.73 15.20 -3.74
CA LYS A 176 -5.24 14.94 -5.09
C LYS A 176 -6.28 13.82 -5.08
N HIS A 177 -7.17 13.86 -6.05
CA HIS A 177 -8.02 12.75 -6.44
C HIS A 177 -7.19 11.66 -7.14
N HIS A 178 -7.44 10.40 -6.81
CA HIS A 178 -6.73 9.26 -7.39
C HIS A 178 -7.74 8.29 -7.99
N GLU A 179 -7.51 7.86 -9.24
CA GLU A 179 -8.31 6.80 -9.87
C GLU A 179 -8.05 5.45 -9.20
N ILE A 180 -6.78 5.20 -8.84
CA ILE A 180 -6.36 4.00 -8.14
C ILE A 180 -5.69 4.41 -6.83
N LEU A 181 -6.37 4.12 -5.71
CA LEU A 181 -5.92 4.47 -4.38
C LEU A 181 -5.39 3.23 -3.66
N MET A 182 -4.19 3.30 -3.12
CA MET A 182 -3.60 2.23 -2.30
C MET A 182 -3.35 2.73 -0.90
N ILE A 183 -3.84 1.97 0.07
CA ILE A 183 -3.73 2.28 1.50
C ILE A 183 -2.99 1.13 2.16
N ASP A 184 -1.81 1.42 2.71
CA ASP A 184 -1.08 0.48 3.56
C ASP A 184 -1.26 0.92 5.02
N GLU A 185 -1.66 0.01 5.90
CA GLU A 185 -1.94 0.27 7.33
C GLU A 185 -0.77 0.94 8.09
N ALA A 186 0.46 0.83 7.57
CA ALA A 186 1.62 1.55 8.11
C ALA A 186 1.44 3.08 8.20
N LEU A 187 0.33 3.61 7.65
CA LEU A 187 -0.02 5.03 7.64
C LEU A 187 -0.71 5.54 8.92
N ALA A 188 -1.13 4.66 9.81
CA ALA A 188 -1.81 5.05 11.07
C ALA A 188 -0.85 5.68 12.10
N THR A 189 0.11 6.49 11.63
CA THR A 189 1.14 7.14 12.44
C THR A 189 0.73 8.58 12.75
N GLY A 190 0.99 9.02 13.99
CA GLY A 190 0.67 10.37 14.46
C GLY A 190 -0.06 10.34 15.80
N ASP A 191 -0.36 11.53 16.32
CA ASP A 191 -1.17 11.70 17.51
C ASP A 191 -2.65 11.34 17.26
N ALA A 192 -3.45 11.24 18.34
CA ALA A 192 -4.85 10.84 18.25
C ALA A 192 -5.69 11.78 17.36
N ASN A 193 -5.39 13.09 17.38
CA ASN A 193 -6.10 14.10 16.60
C ASN A 193 -5.81 13.93 15.10
N PHE A 194 -4.55 13.73 14.73
CA PHE A 194 -4.17 13.52 13.34
C PHE A 194 -4.72 12.20 12.80
N ARG A 195 -4.73 11.13 13.61
CA ARG A 195 -5.35 9.85 13.25
C ARG A 195 -6.83 10.00 12.92
N ALA A 196 -7.58 10.74 13.72
CA ALA A 196 -9.01 10.99 13.46
C ALA A 196 -9.22 11.78 12.15
N LYS A 197 -8.42 12.84 11.92
CA LYS A 197 -8.49 13.64 10.68
C LYS A 197 -8.09 12.81 9.44
N SER A 198 -7.00 12.04 9.53
CA SER A 198 -6.55 11.22 8.42
C SER A 198 -7.53 10.09 8.09
N HIS A 199 -8.16 9.47 9.10
CA HIS A 199 -9.22 8.49 8.88
C HIS A 199 -10.41 9.09 8.11
N GLY A 200 -10.91 10.26 8.53
CA GLY A 200 -11.97 10.96 7.80
C GLY A 200 -11.58 11.27 6.34
N ARG A 201 -10.33 11.69 6.11
CA ARG A 201 -9.84 11.96 4.76
C ARG A 201 -9.70 10.69 3.92
N ILE A 202 -9.23 9.58 4.50
CA ILE A 202 -9.16 8.26 3.84
C ILE A 202 -10.56 7.81 3.41
N VAL A 203 -11.57 7.94 4.27
CA VAL A 203 -12.96 7.60 3.93
C VAL A 203 -13.44 8.39 2.71
N GLN A 204 -13.17 9.71 2.67
CA GLN A 204 -13.51 10.55 1.52
C GLN A 204 -12.79 10.09 0.25
N LEU A 205 -11.47 9.92 0.31
CA LEU A 205 -10.67 9.49 -0.84
C LEU A 205 -11.11 8.13 -1.39
N ARG A 206 -11.52 7.20 -0.50
CA ARG A 206 -12.07 5.90 -0.91
C ARG A 206 -13.40 6.02 -1.64
N ALA A 207 -14.27 6.93 -1.18
CA ALA A 207 -15.56 7.17 -1.84
C ALA A 207 -15.40 7.82 -3.23
N GLU A 208 -14.31 8.53 -3.42
CA GLU A 208 -13.99 9.28 -4.64
C GLU A 208 -13.14 8.46 -5.64
N ALA A 209 -12.43 7.43 -5.18
CA ALA A 209 -11.54 6.62 -6.02
C ALA A 209 -12.32 5.58 -6.84
N GLY A 210 -11.92 5.39 -8.10
CA GLY A 210 -12.48 4.36 -8.97
C GLY A 210 -12.10 2.93 -8.54
N THR A 211 -10.91 2.76 -7.95
CA THR A 211 -10.39 1.48 -7.46
C THR A 211 -9.58 1.69 -6.20
N VAL A 212 -9.78 0.83 -5.20
CA VAL A 212 -9.07 0.92 -3.92
C VAL A 212 -8.37 -0.39 -3.60
N PHE A 213 -7.10 -0.33 -3.20
CA PHE A 213 -6.40 -1.43 -2.56
C PHE A 213 -6.19 -1.10 -1.08
N LEU A 214 -6.55 -2.02 -0.22
CA LEU A 214 -6.42 -1.89 1.23
C LEU A 214 -5.59 -3.05 1.79
N VAL A 215 -4.48 -2.70 2.45
CA VAL A 215 -3.75 -3.63 3.32
C VAL A 215 -4.05 -3.26 4.75
N SER A 216 -4.68 -4.17 5.50
CA SER A 216 -4.96 -4.00 6.93
C SER A 216 -4.69 -5.29 7.69
N HIS A 217 -4.26 -5.15 8.95
CA HIS A 217 -4.20 -6.28 9.89
C HIS A 217 -5.56 -6.58 10.51
N SER A 218 -6.53 -5.68 10.36
CA SER A 218 -7.91 -5.87 10.79
C SER A 218 -8.73 -6.57 9.70
N LEU A 219 -8.95 -7.87 9.85
CA LEU A 219 -9.81 -8.63 8.93
C LEU A 219 -11.25 -8.10 8.94
N THR A 220 -11.72 -7.57 10.08
CA THR A 220 -13.04 -6.91 10.20
C THR A 220 -13.13 -5.68 9.31
N GLU A 221 -12.06 -4.89 9.22
CA GLU A 221 -12.02 -3.74 8.32
C GLU A 221 -12.03 -4.17 6.86
N ILE A 222 -11.29 -5.24 6.51
CA ILE A 222 -11.30 -5.82 5.16
C ILE A 222 -12.71 -6.26 4.77
N GLU A 223 -13.41 -6.99 5.64
CA GLU A 223 -14.79 -7.44 5.38
C GLU A 223 -15.79 -6.30 5.25
N ALA A 224 -15.65 -5.26 6.08
CA ALA A 224 -16.56 -4.12 6.07
C ALA A 224 -16.32 -3.18 4.87
N SER A 225 -15.13 -3.20 4.30
CA SER A 225 -14.64 -2.15 3.41
C SER A 225 -14.30 -2.63 2.01
N CYS A 226 -14.16 -3.93 1.79
CA CYS A 226 -13.73 -4.50 0.53
C CYS A 226 -14.81 -5.41 -0.05
N ASN A 227 -14.98 -5.34 -1.37
CA ASN A 227 -15.85 -6.26 -2.11
C ASN A 227 -15.05 -7.42 -2.74
N ARG A 228 -13.73 -7.38 -2.66
CA ARG A 228 -12.83 -8.40 -3.19
C ARG A 228 -11.64 -8.59 -2.27
N VAL A 229 -11.08 -9.80 -2.22
CA VAL A 229 -9.89 -10.12 -1.43
C VAL A 229 -8.87 -10.89 -2.27
N ILE A 230 -7.60 -10.59 -2.05
CA ILE A 230 -6.45 -11.35 -2.52
C ILE A 230 -5.66 -11.81 -1.30
N TRP A 231 -5.57 -13.12 -1.09
CA TRP A 231 -4.74 -13.72 -0.06
C TRP A 231 -3.38 -14.10 -0.61
N LEU A 232 -2.33 -13.45 -0.09
CA LEU A 232 -0.93 -13.70 -0.43
C LEU A 232 -0.23 -14.55 0.64
N GLU A 233 0.50 -15.56 0.20
CA GLU A 233 1.40 -16.34 1.04
C GLU A 233 2.72 -16.60 0.29
N LYS A 234 3.83 -16.22 0.90
CA LYS A 234 5.20 -16.40 0.34
C LYS A 234 5.33 -15.94 -1.12
N GLY A 235 4.73 -14.81 -1.45
CA GLY A 235 4.77 -14.21 -2.78
C GLY A 235 3.86 -14.82 -3.83
N LYS A 236 2.93 -15.69 -3.44
CA LYS A 236 1.94 -16.33 -4.33
C LYS A 236 0.53 -16.01 -3.87
N ILE A 237 -0.42 -15.97 -4.81
CA ILE A 237 -1.84 -15.92 -4.50
C ILE A 237 -2.28 -17.32 -4.08
N VAL A 238 -2.80 -17.45 -2.86
CA VAL A 238 -3.42 -18.68 -2.36
C VAL A 238 -4.88 -18.73 -2.79
N ARG A 239 -5.60 -17.61 -2.62
CA ARG A 239 -7.00 -17.45 -2.98
C ARG A 239 -7.30 -16.01 -3.32
N GLN A 240 -8.25 -15.79 -4.24
CA GLN A 240 -8.79 -14.48 -4.54
C GLN A 240 -10.26 -14.59 -4.96
N GLY A 241 -11.02 -13.52 -4.78
CA GLY A 241 -12.41 -13.49 -5.20
C GLY A 241 -13.24 -12.45 -4.50
N TYR A 242 -14.54 -12.45 -4.81
CA TYR A 242 -15.55 -11.53 -4.28
C TYR A 242 -16.27 -12.08 -3.04
N ASP A 243 -16.13 -13.37 -2.74
CA ASP A 243 -16.62 -13.93 -1.46
C ASP A 243 -15.59 -13.64 -0.35
N VAL A 244 -15.57 -12.36 0.07
CA VAL A 244 -14.64 -11.85 1.08
C VAL A 244 -14.71 -12.65 2.38
N PRO A 245 -15.92 -12.93 2.93
CA PRO A 245 -16.04 -13.69 4.17
C PRO A 245 -15.47 -15.12 4.06
N ALA A 246 -15.71 -15.82 2.95
CA ALA A 246 -15.22 -17.20 2.79
C ALA A 246 -13.69 -17.25 2.65
N ILE A 247 -13.07 -16.22 2.04
CA ILE A 247 -11.61 -16.15 1.90
C ILE A 247 -10.98 -15.79 3.25
N VAL A 248 -11.59 -14.90 4.02
CA VAL A 248 -11.12 -14.50 5.36
C VAL A 248 -11.21 -15.70 6.33
N ASP A 249 -12.31 -16.47 6.32
CA ASP A 249 -12.43 -17.66 7.15
C ASP A 249 -11.37 -18.71 6.80
N ALA A 250 -11.15 -18.97 5.51
CA ALA A 250 -10.09 -19.88 5.06
C ALA A 250 -8.69 -19.42 5.47
N TYR A 251 -8.46 -18.10 5.47
CA TYR A 251 -7.20 -17.52 5.96
C TYR A 251 -7.02 -17.72 7.46
N LEU A 252 -8.08 -17.51 8.26
CA LEU A 252 -8.06 -17.75 9.72
C LEU A 252 -7.77 -19.20 10.05
N GLU A 253 -8.47 -20.14 9.40
CA GLU A 253 -8.22 -21.58 9.57
C GLU A 253 -6.76 -21.95 9.25
N ALA A 254 -6.20 -21.45 8.14
CA ALA A 254 -4.83 -21.76 7.72
C ALA A 254 -3.77 -21.12 8.63
N THR A 255 -4.11 -20.04 9.34
CA THR A 255 -3.16 -19.31 10.20
C THR A 255 -3.29 -19.62 11.68
N GLY A 256 -4.23 -20.50 12.07
CA GLY A 256 -4.48 -20.90 13.46
C GLY A 256 -5.30 -19.88 14.24
N GLY A 257 -6.03 -19.00 13.55
CA GLY A 257 -7.02 -18.11 14.16
C GLY A 257 -8.30 -18.87 14.49
N GLU A 258 -9.01 -18.46 15.54
CA GLU A 258 -10.32 -19.02 15.82
C GLU A 258 -11.33 -18.66 14.72
N PRO A 259 -12.08 -19.65 14.19
CA PRO A 259 -13.18 -19.36 13.26
C PRO A 259 -14.21 -18.49 13.97
N ARG A 260 -14.65 -17.42 13.33
CA ARG A 260 -15.67 -16.54 13.88
C ARG A 260 -17.01 -17.29 13.96
N GLN A 261 -17.66 -17.25 15.12
CA GLN A 261 -19.06 -17.63 15.24
C GLN A 261 -19.87 -16.63 14.41
N ARG A 262 -20.32 -17.05 13.23
CA ARG A 262 -21.36 -16.32 12.50
C ARG A 262 -22.67 -16.69 13.14
N ASP A 263 -23.44 -15.69 13.59
CA ASP A 263 -24.84 -15.90 13.96
C ASP A 263 -25.53 -16.61 12.79
N LYS A 264 -25.97 -17.83 13.03
CA LYS A 264 -26.82 -18.52 12.07
C LYS A 264 -28.05 -17.64 11.88
N PRO A 265 -28.53 -17.40 10.64
CA PRO A 265 -29.79 -16.73 10.45
C PRO A 265 -30.85 -17.52 11.22
N GLU A 266 -31.54 -16.84 12.15
CA GLU A 266 -32.69 -17.40 12.86
C GLU A 266 -33.64 -18.01 11.82
N ARG A 267 -33.79 -19.29 11.86
CA ARG A 267 -34.91 -19.95 11.16
C ARG A 267 -36.16 -19.39 11.78
N ASN A 268 -36.85 -18.50 11.10
CA ASN A 268 -38.23 -18.18 11.40
C ASN A 268 -39.04 -19.45 11.17
N ASP A 269 -39.15 -20.23 12.21
CA ASP A 269 -40.11 -21.33 12.32
C ASP A 269 -41.48 -20.69 12.63
N HIS A 270 -42.12 -20.18 11.59
CA HIS A 270 -43.55 -19.86 11.69
C HIS A 270 -44.28 -21.21 11.74
N GLY A 271 -44.47 -21.69 12.97
CA GLY A 271 -45.39 -22.73 13.26
C GLY A 271 -46.76 -22.40 12.67
N ALA A 272 -47.15 -23.19 11.70
CA ALA A 272 -48.52 -23.32 11.31
C ALA A 272 -49.22 -24.14 12.42
N ASP A 273 -49.97 -23.47 13.27
CA ASP A 273 -51.02 -24.07 14.08
C ASP A 273 -52.27 -23.26 13.84
N GLY A 274 -53.32 -23.98 13.38
CA GLY A 274 -54.72 -23.51 13.35
C GLY A 274 -55.47 -24.04 12.17
#